data_23d2d1757a3062a57297f24582078d45
#
_entry.id   23d2d1757a3062a57297f24582078d45
#
_cell.length_a   1.000
_cell.length_b   1.000
_cell.length_c   1.000
_cell.angle_alpha   90.00
_cell.angle_beta   90.00
_cell.angle_gamma   90.00
#
_symmetry.space_group_name_H-M   'P 1'
#
loop_
_entity.id
_entity.type
_entity.pdbx_description
1 polymer ?
#
loop_
_entity_poly.entity_id
_entity_poly.type
_entity_poly.pdbx_seq_one_letter_code
_entity_poly.pdbx_strand_id
1 'polypeptide(L)' 'MNSTIAAPVHWIEAVGNLRFPSKADHRLQELMDRNNEGLLQESEREELEAWVELSERLSLVRGEALQILGKQP' A
#
# COMPACT_ATOMS: atom_id res chain seq x y z
N MET A 1 11.98 -19.91 -22.23
CA MET A 1 11.74 -19.62 -21.68
C MET A 1 11.23 -19.18 -21.16
N ASN A 2 10.83 -19.31 -21.12
CA ASN A 2 10.45 -18.81 -20.55
C ASN A 2 10.25 -18.47 -19.64
N SER A 3 10.57 -18.35 -19.29
CA SER A 3 10.48 -18.10 -18.41
C SER A 3 10.03 -17.47 -17.79
N THR A 4 10.16 -17.32 -18.03
CA THR A 4 9.53 -16.64 -17.63
C THR A 4 8.84 -16.80 -16.60
N ILE A 5 8.65 -16.34 -15.92
CA ILE A 5 8.07 -16.50 -15.04
C ILE A 5 7.06 -16.28 -14.87
N ALA A 6 6.73 -16.79 -14.69
CA ALA A 6 5.49 -16.71 -14.66
C ALA A 6 4.92 -16.74 -13.35
N ALA A 7 4.78 -15.63 -12.80
CA ALA A 7 3.96 -15.47 -11.63
C ALA A 7 2.54 -15.83 -12.04
N PRO A 8 1.88 -16.73 -11.32
CA PRO A 8 0.49 -17.05 -11.63
C PRO A 8 -0.37 -15.80 -11.60
N VAL A 9 -1.27 -15.70 -12.58
CA VAL A 9 -2.12 -14.53 -12.72
C VAL A 9 -2.89 -14.22 -11.44
N HIS A 10 -3.39 -15.22 -10.74
CA HIS A 10 -4.14 -14.96 -9.51
C HIS A 10 -3.30 -14.36 -8.39
N TRP A 11 -1.98 -14.61 -8.39
CA TRP A 11 -1.09 -13.95 -7.44
C TRP A 11 -0.94 -12.47 -7.80
N ILE A 12 -0.80 -12.18 -9.08
CA ILE A 12 -0.69 -10.80 -9.55
C ILE A 12 -1.97 -10.04 -9.24
N GLU A 13 -3.12 -10.68 -9.45
CA GLU A 13 -4.40 -10.09 -9.08
C GLU A 13 -4.49 -9.82 -7.58
N ALA A 14 -4.03 -10.77 -6.77
CA ALA A 14 -4.02 -10.58 -5.32
C ALA A 14 -3.17 -9.39 -4.91
N VAL A 15 -1.99 -9.23 -5.52
CA VAL A 15 -1.12 -8.09 -5.25
C VAL A 15 -1.80 -6.79 -5.67
N GLY A 16 -2.46 -6.79 -6.83
CA GLY A 16 -3.16 -5.61 -7.32
C GLY A 16 -4.32 -5.19 -6.42
N ASN A 17 -4.81 -6.09 -5.59
CA ASN A 17 -5.92 -5.82 -4.68
C ASN A 17 -5.50 -5.66 -3.22
N LEU A 18 -4.20 -5.62 -2.96
CA LEU A 18 -3.71 -5.45 -1.60
C LEU A 18 -4.23 -4.15 -0.99
N ARG A 19 -4.64 -4.25 0.26
CA ARG A 19 -5.12 -3.11 1.05
C ARG A 19 -4.64 -3.28 2.48
N PHE A 20 -4.55 -2.19 3.20
CA PHE A 20 -4.28 -2.28 4.63
C PHE A 20 -5.46 -2.96 5.33
N PRO A 21 -5.17 -3.77 6.36
CA PRO A 21 -6.23 -4.25 7.25
C PRO A 21 -6.98 -3.07 7.88
N SER A 22 -8.24 -3.29 8.23
CA SER A 22 -9.08 -2.22 8.79
C SER A 22 -8.47 -1.50 9.98
N LYS A 23 -7.80 -2.25 10.87
CA LYS A 23 -7.18 -1.64 12.05
C LYS A 23 -6.04 -0.71 11.67
N ALA A 24 -5.27 -1.08 10.66
CA ALA A 24 -4.17 -0.25 10.18
C ALA A 24 -4.71 1.02 9.52
N ASP A 25 -5.76 0.88 8.73
CA ASP A 25 -6.43 2.03 8.11
C ASP A 25 -6.97 2.99 9.17
N HIS A 26 -7.59 2.47 10.21
CA HIS A 26 -8.12 3.29 11.31
C HIS A 26 -7.00 4.05 12.00
N ARG A 27 -5.87 3.38 12.25
CA ARG A 27 -4.74 4.05 12.91
C ARG A 27 -4.18 5.16 12.03
N LEU A 28 -4.01 4.89 10.75
CA LEU A 28 -3.52 5.88 9.81
C LEU A 28 -4.45 7.10 9.77
N GLN A 29 -5.75 6.86 9.69
CA GLN A 29 -6.75 7.92 9.65
C GLN A 29 -6.72 8.74 10.94
N GLU A 30 -6.58 8.08 12.09
CA GLU A 30 -6.49 8.76 13.37
C GLU A 30 -5.28 9.69 13.41
N LEU A 31 -4.14 9.20 12.94
CA LEU A 31 -2.92 10.01 12.92
C LEU A 31 -3.04 11.19 11.97
N MET A 32 -3.66 10.99 10.82
CA MET A 32 -3.88 12.06 9.86
C MET A 32 -4.81 13.12 10.42
N ASP A 33 -5.87 12.71 11.11
CA ASP A 33 -6.81 13.63 11.74
C ASP A 33 -6.12 14.46 12.81
N ARG A 34 -5.29 13.83 13.65
CA ARG A 34 -4.53 14.56 14.67
C ARG A 34 -3.52 15.52 14.05
N ASN A 35 -2.92 15.11 12.95
CA ASN A 35 -1.98 16.00 12.25
C ASN A 35 -2.70 17.23 11.73
N ASN A 36 -3.89 17.06 11.17
CA ASN A 36 -4.68 18.16 10.65
C ASN A 36 -5.12 19.12 11.76
N GLU A 37 -5.30 18.60 12.97
CA GLU A 37 -5.72 19.39 14.11
C GLU A 37 -4.52 19.99 14.89
N GLY A 38 -3.30 19.66 14.47
CA GLY A 38 -2.11 20.16 15.15
C GLY A 38 -1.83 19.49 16.49
N LEU A 39 -2.39 18.29 16.72
CA LEU A 39 -2.31 17.59 17.99
C LEU A 39 -1.31 16.42 17.98
N LEU A 40 -0.53 16.29 16.93
CA LEU A 40 0.36 15.15 16.74
C LEU A 40 1.60 15.29 17.63
N GLN A 41 1.87 14.26 18.43
CA GLN A 41 3.08 14.20 19.22
C GLN A 41 4.24 13.72 18.35
N GLU A 42 5.48 13.90 18.82
CA GLU A 42 6.67 13.56 18.02
C GLU A 42 6.70 12.08 17.64
N SER A 43 6.40 11.20 18.61
CA SER A 43 6.36 9.76 18.34
C SER A 43 5.28 9.40 17.33
N GLU A 44 4.17 10.12 17.38
CA GLU A 44 3.07 9.91 16.43
C GLU A 44 3.42 10.44 15.06
N ARG A 45 4.21 11.50 14.99
CA ARG A 45 4.69 12.04 13.71
C ARG A 45 5.58 11.01 13.01
N GLU A 46 6.48 10.39 13.76
CA GLU A 46 7.35 9.35 13.23
C GLU A 46 6.53 8.15 12.75
N GLU A 47 5.52 7.78 13.51
CA GLU A 47 4.63 6.70 13.13
C GLU A 47 3.88 7.04 11.84
N LEU A 48 3.35 8.27 11.76
CA LEU A 48 2.62 8.70 10.57
C LEU A 48 3.52 8.66 9.33
N GLU A 49 4.76 9.12 9.46
CA GLU A 49 5.70 9.09 8.33
C GLU A 49 5.95 7.67 7.86
N ALA A 50 6.07 6.72 8.80
CA ALA A 50 6.25 5.31 8.45
C ALA A 50 5.03 4.74 7.72
N TRP A 51 3.83 5.09 8.18
CA TRP A 51 2.59 4.65 7.52
C TRP A 51 2.48 5.22 6.10
N VAL A 52 2.83 6.49 5.93
CA VAL A 52 2.78 7.13 4.61
C VAL A 52 3.75 6.45 3.66
N GLU A 53 4.97 6.18 4.12
CA GLU A 53 5.97 5.50 3.30
C GLU A 53 5.49 4.11 2.89
N LEU A 54 4.92 3.36 3.84
CA LEU A 54 4.40 2.03 3.55
C LEU A 54 3.25 2.10 2.55
N SER A 55 2.36 3.09 2.70
CA SER A 55 1.26 3.31 1.79
C SER A 55 1.74 3.58 0.37
N GLU A 56 2.79 4.41 0.23
CA GLU A 56 3.36 4.70 -1.08
C GLU A 56 3.96 3.46 -1.73
N ARG A 57 4.70 2.67 -0.95
CA ARG A 57 5.29 1.42 -1.46
C ARG A 57 4.22 0.43 -1.88
N LEU A 58 3.17 0.30 -1.08
CA LEU A 58 2.06 -0.58 -1.41
C LEU A 58 1.38 -0.14 -2.70
N SER A 59 1.20 1.17 -2.87
CA SER A 59 0.60 1.71 -4.10
C SER A 59 1.44 1.42 -5.32
N LEU A 60 2.77 1.51 -5.19
CA LEU A 60 3.67 1.20 -6.31
C LEU A 60 3.58 -0.26 -6.69
N VAL A 61 3.59 -1.16 -5.71
CA VAL A 61 3.50 -2.59 -5.97
C VAL A 61 2.17 -2.94 -6.62
N ARG A 62 1.07 -2.36 -6.12
CA ARG A 62 -0.25 -2.59 -6.73
C ARG A 62 -0.30 -2.07 -8.16
N GLY A 63 0.28 -0.89 -8.37
CA GLY A 63 0.32 -0.30 -9.71
C GLY A 63 1.08 -1.18 -10.68
N GLU A 64 2.21 -1.73 -10.26
CA GLU A 64 2.98 -2.64 -11.09
C GLU A 64 2.20 -3.91 -11.44
N ALA A 65 1.50 -4.48 -10.44
CA ALA A 65 0.69 -5.67 -10.67
C ALA A 65 -0.43 -5.40 -11.66
N LEU A 66 -1.12 -4.27 -11.49
CA LEU A 66 -2.20 -3.90 -12.40
C LEU A 66 -1.68 -3.63 -13.81
N GLN A 67 -0.50 -3.06 -13.93
CA GLN A 67 0.12 -2.82 -15.22
C GLN A 67 0.45 -4.14 -15.91
N ILE A 68 0.96 -5.12 -15.17
CA ILE A 68 1.25 -6.43 -15.73
C ILE A 68 -0.03 -7.10 -16.22
N LEU A 69 -1.09 -7.05 -15.41
CA LEU A 69 -2.39 -7.61 -15.82
C LEU A 69 -2.94 -6.94 -17.06
N GLY A 70 -2.77 -5.63 -17.16
CA GLY A 70 -3.26 -4.87 -18.31
C GLY A 70 -2.52 -5.15 -19.59
N LYS A 71 -1.35 -5.76 -19.52
CA LYS A 71 -0.57 -6.13 -20.70
C LYS A 71 -0.84 -7.54 -21.20
N GLN A 72 -1.66 -8.29 -20.49
CA GLN A 72 -1.96 -9.65 -20.90
C GLN A 72 -3.03 -9.66 -21.99
N PRO A 73 -2.83 -10.49 -23.01
CA PRO A 73 -3.80 -10.56 -24.10
C PRO A 73 -5.12 -11.18 -23.65
#